data_98d4f976aef4a302ddafcc516e9e9518
#
_entry.id   98d4f976aef4a302ddafcc516e9e9518
#
_cell.length_a   1.000
_cell.length_b   1.000
_cell.length_c   1.000
_cell.angle_alpha   90.00
_cell.angle_beta   90.00
_cell.angle_gamma   90.00
#
_symmetry.space_group_name_H-M   'P 1'
#
loop_
_entity.id
_entity.type
_entity.pdbx_description
1 polymer ?
#
loop_
_entity_poly.entity_id
_entity_poly.type
_entity_poly.pdbx_seq_one_letter_code
_entity_poly.pdbx_strand_id
1 'polypeptide(L)'
;MPNIRYANMCHWKAIPYRQIDNFREFYYEDKTNSAYYSDWDNILKYQSALGFGGIEVAPWDLADIVPLFGSPKNFADFAKDRGVEVIGMFHGAHASHAADHFDEAVRAGREAVDTIVEFGGAYMNTCPTQNYYGTGPLSREDVQQCAKVMNEIGRYATDHGVKVGLHNEFFCAINLPNHRELIESTDPKLVHYCIDTAQVAILGEDPLKFYDEYHDRISTFHLKDTASANQPDEVRYAQDPEITDDGKRWFWEPGQGELDLKGLYRLLKKHAFQGWISVEYDGSPDLLASMAMTRYFLDNELRPIYD
;
A
#
# COMPACT_ATOMS: atom_id res chain seq x y z
N MET A 1 -6.63 -12.65 20.97
CA MET A 1 -6.32 -12.61 19.52
C MET A 1 -4.98 -11.92 19.37
N PRO A 2 -4.14 -12.27 18.42
CA PRO A 2 -2.90 -11.53 18.20
C PRO A 2 -3.21 -10.05 17.90
N ASN A 3 -2.41 -9.15 18.45
CA ASN A 3 -2.61 -7.70 18.28
C ASN A 3 -2.28 -7.25 16.85
N ILE A 4 -1.42 -8.00 16.16
CA ILE A 4 -1.08 -7.78 14.75
C ILE A 4 -1.76 -8.83 13.89
N ARG A 5 -2.47 -8.37 12.87
CA ARG A 5 -3.08 -9.20 11.82
C ARG A 5 -2.39 -8.92 10.49
N TYR A 6 -2.28 -9.93 9.65
CA TYR A 6 -1.58 -9.80 8.38
C TYR A 6 -2.55 -9.86 7.21
N ALA A 7 -2.40 -8.89 6.32
CA ALA A 7 -3.03 -8.83 5.02
C ALA A 7 -1.96 -8.87 3.92
N ASN A 8 -2.39 -9.00 2.68
CA ASN A 8 -1.55 -8.81 1.51
C ASN A 8 -2.16 -7.79 0.57
N MET A 9 -1.28 -7.08 -0.11
CA MET A 9 -1.56 -6.28 -1.28
C MET A 9 -0.59 -6.71 -2.38
N CYS A 10 -1.07 -6.88 -3.59
CA CYS A 10 -0.24 -7.16 -4.75
C CYS A 10 -1.05 -7.03 -6.03
N HIS A 11 -0.37 -7.17 -7.16
CA HIS A 11 -1.05 -7.30 -8.44
C HIS A 11 -1.62 -8.71 -8.58
N TRP A 12 -2.85 -8.89 -8.12
CA TRP A 12 -3.51 -10.18 -8.00
C TRP A 12 -3.60 -10.94 -9.31
N LYS A 13 -3.59 -10.24 -10.45
CA LYS A 13 -3.56 -10.84 -11.78
C LYS A 13 -2.25 -11.59 -12.09
N ALA A 14 -1.20 -11.33 -11.33
CA ALA A 14 0.09 -12.02 -11.46
C ALA A 14 0.15 -13.40 -10.80
N ILE A 15 -0.93 -13.93 -10.25
CA ILE A 15 -0.97 -15.28 -9.69
C ILE A 15 -0.91 -16.32 -10.80
N PRO A 16 -0.04 -17.33 -10.67
CA PRO A 16 0.58 -18.06 -11.79
C PRO A 16 -0.23 -19.24 -12.29
N TYR A 17 -1.44 -19.05 -12.76
CA TYR A 17 -2.04 -20.02 -13.65
C TYR A 17 -1.79 -19.72 -15.12
N ARG A 18 -1.17 -18.58 -15.40
CA ARG A 18 -0.87 -18.13 -16.75
C ARG A 18 0.63 -17.92 -16.86
N GLN A 19 1.21 -18.49 -17.87
CA GLN A 19 2.56 -18.17 -18.26
C GLN A 19 2.60 -16.72 -18.72
N ILE A 20 3.32 -15.88 -17.99
CA ILE A 20 3.51 -14.49 -18.32
C ILE A 20 4.85 -14.37 -19.02
N ASP A 21 4.84 -14.23 -20.34
CA ASP A 21 6.05 -14.13 -21.13
C ASP A 21 6.66 -12.71 -21.08
N ASN A 22 5.84 -11.70 -20.77
CA ASN A 22 6.26 -10.32 -20.64
C ASN A 22 5.45 -9.63 -19.54
N PHE A 23 6.09 -9.39 -18.38
CA PHE A 23 5.46 -8.77 -17.22
C PHE A 23 4.95 -7.35 -17.49
N ARG A 24 5.69 -6.54 -18.26
CA ARG A 24 5.31 -5.18 -18.60
C ARG A 24 4.04 -5.15 -19.45
N GLU A 25 3.98 -6.00 -20.47
CA GLU A 25 2.82 -6.14 -21.35
C GLU A 25 1.59 -6.62 -20.56
N PHE A 26 1.78 -7.61 -19.70
CA PHE A 26 0.73 -8.08 -18.79
C PHE A 26 0.22 -6.99 -17.85
N TYR A 27 1.11 -6.20 -17.27
CA TYR A 27 0.80 -5.23 -16.24
C TYR A 27 0.14 -3.96 -16.79
N TYR A 28 0.65 -3.44 -17.91
CA TYR A 28 0.26 -2.12 -18.40
C TYR A 28 -0.58 -2.14 -19.68
N GLU A 29 -0.45 -3.15 -20.50
CA GLU A 29 -0.97 -3.15 -21.87
C GLU A 29 -2.05 -4.20 -22.14
N ASP A 30 -2.10 -5.28 -21.40
CA ASP A 30 -3.08 -6.35 -21.65
C ASP A 30 -4.46 -6.04 -21.08
N LYS A 31 -5.26 -5.37 -21.87
CA LYS A 31 -6.67 -5.09 -21.57
C LYS A 31 -7.60 -6.32 -21.71
N THR A 32 -7.07 -7.42 -22.22
CA THR A 32 -7.85 -8.66 -22.45
C THR A 32 -7.75 -9.64 -21.28
N ASN A 33 -6.86 -9.37 -20.33
CA ASN A 33 -6.58 -10.24 -19.20
C ASN A 33 -7.52 -9.97 -18.03
N SER A 34 -8.82 -10.14 -18.24
CA SER A 34 -9.78 -10.08 -17.14
C SER A 34 -9.61 -11.26 -16.20
N ALA A 35 -9.60 -11.00 -14.89
CA ALA A 35 -9.69 -12.05 -13.90
C ALA A 35 -11.05 -12.74 -14.01
N TYR A 36 -11.05 -14.07 -13.82
CA TYR A 36 -12.27 -14.85 -13.74
C TYR A 36 -12.66 -15.08 -12.28
N TYR A 37 -13.90 -15.42 -12.04
CA TYR A 37 -14.40 -15.78 -10.71
C TYR A 37 -13.55 -16.88 -10.04
N SER A 38 -13.10 -17.86 -10.81
CA SER A 38 -12.21 -18.93 -10.33
C SER A 38 -10.82 -18.42 -9.92
N ASP A 39 -10.34 -17.36 -10.54
CA ASP A 39 -9.04 -16.77 -10.19
C ASP A 39 -9.12 -16.13 -8.80
N TRP A 40 -10.16 -15.36 -8.53
CA TRP A 40 -10.42 -14.79 -7.21
C TRP A 40 -10.66 -15.86 -6.14
N ASP A 41 -11.37 -16.94 -6.49
CA ASP A 41 -11.56 -18.07 -5.58
C ASP A 41 -10.23 -18.69 -5.15
N ASN A 42 -9.33 -18.88 -6.10
CA ASN A 42 -7.99 -19.43 -5.83
C ASN A 42 -7.12 -18.45 -5.05
N ILE A 43 -7.09 -17.16 -5.41
CA ILE A 43 -6.37 -16.11 -4.70
C ILE A 43 -6.73 -16.13 -3.20
N LEU A 44 -8.03 -16.09 -2.90
CA LEU A 44 -8.51 -16.06 -1.52
C LEU A 44 -8.22 -17.36 -0.76
N LYS A 45 -8.27 -18.50 -1.44
CA LYS A 45 -7.88 -19.80 -0.85
C LYS A 45 -6.38 -19.85 -0.52
N TYR A 46 -5.52 -19.31 -1.39
CA TYR A 46 -4.07 -19.21 -1.08
C TYR A 46 -3.80 -18.27 0.07
N GLN A 47 -4.45 -17.11 0.12
CA GLN A 47 -4.37 -16.18 1.23
C GLN A 47 -4.71 -16.89 2.55
N SER A 48 -5.85 -17.53 2.60
CA SER A 48 -6.32 -18.24 3.78
C SER A 48 -5.40 -19.40 4.16
N ALA A 49 -4.99 -20.23 3.20
CA ALA A 49 -4.12 -21.39 3.44
C ALA A 49 -2.74 -20.99 3.97
N LEU A 50 -2.21 -19.84 3.54
CA LEU A 50 -0.96 -19.27 4.02
C LEU A 50 -1.14 -18.44 5.31
N GLY A 51 -2.35 -18.37 5.88
CA GLY A 51 -2.61 -17.70 7.15
C GLY A 51 -2.69 -16.18 7.06
N PHE A 52 -2.85 -15.60 5.86
CA PHE A 52 -3.18 -14.19 5.69
C PHE A 52 -4.69 -14.02 5.79
N GLY A 53 -5.13 -13.32 6.81
CA GLY A 53 -6.56 -13.12 7.10
C GLY A 53 -7.15 -11.87 6.45
N GLY A 54 -6.38 -11.11 5.69
CA GLY A 54 -6.84 -9.88 5.04
C GLY A 54 -6.32 -9.71 3.63
N ILE A 55 -7.03 -8.90 2.86
CA ILE A 55 -6.63 -8.45 1.53
C ILE A 55 -6.86 -6.94 1.42
N GLU A 56 -5.90 -6.23 0.90
CA GLU A 56 -6.05 -4.86 0.46
C GLU A 56 -6.22 -4.86 -1.06
N VAL A 57 -7.22 -4.14 -1.55
CA VAL A 57 -7.53 -4.06 -2.99
C VAL A 57 -7.08 -2.71 -3.55
N ALA A 58 -6.99 -2.63 -4.85
CA ALA A 58 -6.62 -1.43 -5.56
C ALA A 58 -7.70 -1.03 -6.58
N PRO A 59 -7.69 0.21 -7.10
CA PRO A 59 -8.69 0.67 -8.05
C PRO A 59 -8.78 -0.20 -9.32
N TRP A 60 -7.66 -0.76 -9.78
CA TRP A 60 -7.64 -1.67 -10.93
C TRP A 60 -8.31 -3.02 -10.65
N ASP A 61 -8.38 -3.46 -9.40
CA ASP A 61 -9.09 -4.68 -9.01
C ASP A 61 -10.60 -4.48 -9.09
N LEU A 62 -11.10 -3.26 -8.86
CA LEU A 62 -12.52 -2.95 -8.99
C LEU A 62 -13.05 -3.17 -10.41
N ALA A 63 -12.20 -2.97 -11.41
CA ALA A 63 -12.55 -3.21 -12.82
C ALA A 63 -12.90 -4.68 -13.09
N ASP A 64 -12.41 -5.60 -12.28
CA ASP A 64 -12.74 -7.02 -12.34
C ASP A 64 -13.81 -7.41 -11.29
N ILE A 65 -13.66 -6.89 -10.06
CA ILE A 65 -14.55 -7.24 -8.93
C ILE A 65 -16.00 -6.87 -9.24
N VAL A 66 -16.23 -5.63 -9.67
CA VAL A 66 -17.61 -5.16 -9.89
C VAL A 66 -18.32 -5.94 -10.99
N PRO A 67 -17.73 -6.17 -12.18
CA PRO A 67 -18.38 -7.01 -13.21
C PRO A 67 -18.61 -8.47 -12.80
N LEU A 68 -17.68 -9.05 -12.01
CA LEU A 68 -17.77 -10.47 -11.64
C LEU A 68 -18.73 -10.73 -10.47
N PHE A 69 -18.76 -9.83 -9.49
CA PHE A 69 -19.51 -10.03 -8.25
C PHE A 69 -20.74 -9.11 -8.13
N GLY A 70 -20.88 -8.14 -9.03
CA GLY A 70 -21.97 -7.16 -9.05
C GLY A 70 -21.78 -5.99 -8.10
N SER A 71 -21.03 -6.16 -6.99
CA SER A 71 -20.73 -5.08 -6.05
C SER A 71 -19.49 -5.40 -5.19
N PRO A 72 -18.85 -4.38 -4.60
CA PRO A 72 -17.81 -4.54 -3.58
C PRO A 72 -18.25 -5.42 -2.40
N LYS A 73 -19.48 -5.21 -1.91
CA LYS A 73 -20.05 -6.02 -0.82
C LYS A 73 -20.11 -7.50 -1.14
N ASN A 74 -20.57 -7.88 -2.32
CA ASN A 74 -20.67 -9.27 -2.70
C ASN A 74 -19.30 -9.95 -2.77
N PHE A 75 -18.29 -9.23 -3.25
CA PHE A 75 -16.91 -9.71 -3.22
C PHE A 75 -16.40 -9.87 -1.77
N ALA A 76 -16.67 -8.90 -0.90
CA ALA A 76 -16.29 -8.99 0.51
C ALA A 76 -16.94 -10.19 1.22
N ASP A 77 -18.22 -10.43 0.99
CA ASP A 77 -18.92 -11.62 1.50
C ASP A 77 -18.27 -12.92 0.98
N PHE A 78 -17.96 -12.96 -0.32
CA PHE A 78 -17.26 -14.08 -0.95
C PHE A 78 -15.85 -14.31 -0.37
N ALA A 79 -15.09 -13.25 -0.10
CA ALA A 79 -13.78 -13.34 0.53
C ALA A 79 -13.89 -13.84 1.98
N LYS A 80 -14.85 -13.33 2.71
CA LYS A 80 -15.12 -13.72 4.10
C LYS A 80 -15.47 -15.19 4.25
N ASP A 81 -16.23 -15.77 3.32
CA ASP A 81 -16.54 -17.20 3.27
C ASP A 81 -15.27 -18.08 3.11
N ARG A 82 -14.16 -17.47 2.68
CA ARG A 82 -12.84 -18.11 2.54
C ARG A 82 -11.87 -17.74 3.66
N GLY A 83 -12.36 -17.03 4.68
CA GLY A 83 -11.58 -16.63 5.83
C GLY A 83 -10.69 -15.40 5.59
N VAL A 84 -11.01 -14.58 4.58
CA VAL A 84 -10.25 -13.37 4.22
C VAL A 84 -11.17 -12.15 4.31
N GLU A 85 -10.73 -11.12 5.04
CA GLU A 85 -11.42 -9.83 5.14
C GLU A 85 -10.84 -8.84 4.10
N VAL A 86 -11.68 -8.06 3.42
CA VAL A 86 -11.20 -6.89 2.67
C VAL A 86 -10.95 -5.79 3.70
N ILE A 87 -9.68 -5.47 3.96
CA ILE A 87 -9.32 -4.53 5.03
C ILE A 87 -9.44 -3.07 4.60
N GLY A 88 -9.29 -2.80 3.31
CA GLY A 88 -9.32 -1.47 2.74
C GLY A 88 -8.90 -1.47 1.28
N MET A 89 -8.65 -0.26 0.79
CA MET A 89 -8.27 -0.04 -0.60
C MET A 89 -7.18 1.02 -0.71
N PHE A 90 -6.25 0.81 -1.64
CA PHE A 90 -5.33 1.84 -2.08
C PHE A 90 -6.05 2.86 -2.97
N HIS A 91 -5.73 4.15 -2.83
CA HIS A 91 -6.28 5.22 -3.63
C HIS A 91 -5.19 6.16 -4.13
N GLY A 92 -5.06 6.32 -5.44
CA GLY A 92 -4.16 7.29 -6.04
C GLY A 92 -4.79 8.68 -6.13
N ALA A 93 -4.45 9.58 -5.22
CA ALA A 93 -4.94 10.96 -5.22
C ALA A 93 -4.04 11.91 -6.04
N HIS A 94 -3.76 11.55 -7.26
CA HIS A 94 -2.66 12.05 -8.10
C HIS A 94 -2.65 13.57 -8.36
N ALA A 95 -3.79 14.24 -8.35
CA ALA A 95 -3.89 15.68 -8.65
C ALA A 95 -4.09 16.56 -7.41
N SER A 96 -3.83 16.03 -6.21
CA SER A 96 -4.11 16.75 -4.96
C SER A 96 -3.29 18.04 -4.76
N HIS A 97 -2.16 18.18 -5.47
CA HIS A 97 -1.33 19.39 -5.46
C HIS A 97 -1.91 20.54 -6.31
N ALA A 98 -2.77 20.23 -7.28
CA ALA A 98 -3.31 21.22 -8.19
C ALA A 98 -4.57 21.89 -7.62
N ALA A 99 -4.52 23.21 -7.39
CA ALA A 99 -5.59 23.92 -6.72
C ALA A 99 -6.91 23.94 -7.52
N ASP A 100 -6.83 23.90 -8.84
CA ASP A 100 -7.98 23.85 -9.76
C ASP A 100 -8.64 22.44 -9.81
N HIS A 101 -7.99 21.42 -9.28
CA HIS A 101 -8.51 20.05 -9.14
C HIS A 101 -9.00 19.71 -7.71
N PHE A 102 -9.08 20.68 -6.80
CA PHE A 102 -9.42 20.44 -5.40
C PHE A 102 -10.74 19.67 -5.24
N ASP A 103 -11.81 20.19 -5.84
CA ASP A 103 -13.15 19.59 -5.70
C ASP A 103 -13.21 18.17 -6.33
N GLU A 104 -12.52 17.97 -7.43
CA GLU A 104 -12.43 16.67 -8.10
C GLU A 104 -11.65 15.65 -7.25
N ALA A 105 -10.51 16.03 -6.71
CA ALA A 105 -9.69 15.18 -5.84
C ALA A 105 -10.46 14.80 -4.56
N VAL A 106 -11.14 15.75 -3.92
CA VAL A 106 -11.96 15.48 -2.74
C VAL A 106 -13.12 14.54 -3.08
N ARG A 107 -13.82 14.77 -4.20
CA ARG A 107 -14.91 13.90 -4.66
C ARG A 107 -14.43 12.47 -4.90
N ALA A 108 -13.34 12.28 -5.65
CA ALA A 108 -12.77 10.96 -5.91
C ALA A 108 -12.35 10.24 -4.62
N GLY A 109 -11.76 10.97 -3.67
CA GLY A 109 -11.42 10.41 -2.36
C GLY A 109 -12.65 9.98 -1.56
N ARG A 110 -13.76 10.73 -1.60
CA ARG A 110 -15.03 10.34 -0.94
C ARG A 110 -15.64 9.09 -1.60
N GLU A 111 -15.64 9.01 -2.92
CA GLU A 111 -16.10 7.83 -3.66
C GLU A 111 -15.26 6.58 -3.30
N ALA A 112 -13.95 6.74 -3.11
CA ALA A 112 -13.09 5.67 -2.62
C ALA A 112 -13.45 5.25 -1.19
N VAL A 113 -13.74 6.19 -0.29
CA VAL A 113 -14.22 5.90 1.07
C VAL A 113 -15.54 5.13 1.03
N ASP A 114 -16.50 5.55 0.22
CA ASP A 114 -17.80 4.87 0.07
C ASP A 114 -17.60 3.41 -0.41
N THR A 115 -16.70 3.19 -1.35
CA THR A 115 -16.33 1.86 -1.82
C THR A 115 -15.73 0.99 -0.71
N ILE A 116 -14.83 1.57 0.12
CA ILE A 116 -14.24 0.87 1.27
C ILE A 116 -15.31 0.49 2.29
N VAL A 117 -16.25 1.40 2.57
CA VAL A 117 -17.38 1.11 3.46
C VAL A 117 -18.24 -0.02 2.90
N GLU A 118 -18.49 -0.06 1.60
CA GLU A 118 -19.24 -1.13 0.95
C GLU A 118 -18.52 -2.49 1.06
N PHE A 119 -17.20 -2.52 1.00
CA PHE A 119 -16.41 -3.72 1.32
C PHE A 119 -16.48 -4.12 2.81
N GLY A 120 -16.87 -3.22 3.69
CA GLY A 120 -16.72 -3.39 5.14
C GLY A 120 -15.29 -3.19 5.64
N GLY A 121 -14.44 -2.56 4.83
CA GLY A 121 -13.06 -2.20 5.17
C GLY A 121 -13.00 -0.94 6.06
N ALA A 122 -11.80 -0.67 6.58
CA ALA A 122 -11.58 0.44 7.49
C ALA A 122 -10.32 1.27 7.17
N TYR A 123 -9.64 1.00 6.05
CA TYR A 123 -8.39 1.67 5.70
C TYR A 123 -8.39 2.12 4.25
N MET A 124 -8.01 3.37 4.03
CA MET A 124 -7.66 3.93 2.73
C MET A 124 -6.20 4.35 2.76
N ASN A 125 -5.33 3.59 2.13
CA ASN A 125 -3.95 4.02 1.92
C ASN A 125 -3.90 4.84 0.62
N THR A 126 -3.26 6.00 0.66
CA THR A 126 -3.34 6.94 -0.47
C THR A 126 -2.00 7.59 -0.78
N CYS A 127 -1.63 7.55 -2.06
CA CYS A 127 -0.54 8.35 -2.59
C CYS A 127 -1.10 9.70 -3.09
N PRO A 128 -0.70 10.84 -2.47
CA PRO A 128 -1.32 12.14 -2.75
C PRO A 128 -0.84 12.79 -4.05
N THR A 129 0.18 12.25 -4.70
CA THR A 129 0.74 12.83 -5.93
C THR A 129 1.14 11.75 -6.93
N GLN A 130 1.27 12.21 -8.18
CA GLN A 130 1.82 11.40 -9.27
C GLN A 130 3.35 11.41 -9.27
N ASN A 131 3.92 10.65 -10.20
CA ASN A 131 5.35 10.48 -10.36
C ASN A 131 6.09 11.81 -10.55
N TYR A 132 7.29 11.90 -9.96
CA TYR A 132 8.15 13.07 -9.98
C TYR A 132 8.47 13.57 -11.40
N TYR A 133 8.78 12.68 -12.32
CA TYR A 133 9.13 13.05 -13.69
C TYR A 133 7.95 13.65 -14.50
N GLY A 134 6.73 13.56 -13.98
CA GLY A 134 5.58 14.25 -14.56
C GLY A 134 5.41 15.69 -14.08
N THR A 135 5.91 16.03 -12.89
CA THR A 135 5.68 17.32 -12.24
C THR A 135 6.95 18.03 -11.77
N GLY A 136 8.06 17.30 -11.55
CA GLY A 136 9.20 17.80 -10.80
C GLY A 136 8.88 17.94 -9.29
N PRO A 137 9.79 18.56 -8.50
CA PRO A 137 9.59 18.78 -7.09
C PRO A 137 8.44 19.74 -6.84
N LEU A 138 7.61 19.42 -5.84
CA LEU A 138 6.51 20.28 -5.44
C LEU A 138 7.00 21.50 -4.66
N SER A 139 6.34 22.64 -4.87
CA SER A 139 6.51 23.80 -4.03
C SER A 139 5.87 23.59 -2.65
N ARG A 140 6.20 24.44 -1.70
CA ARG A 140 5.57 24.41 -0.38
C ARG A 140 4.06 24.63 -0.47
N GLU A 141 3.62 25.49 -1.37
CA GLU A 141 2.22 25.79 -1.64
C GLU A 141 1.48 24.55 -2.16
N ASP A 142 2.11 23.76 -3.04
CA ASP A 142 1.56 22.52 -3.55
C ASP A 142 1.42 21.46 -2.45
N VAL A 143 2.42 21.34 -1.57
CA VAL A 143 2.36 20.44 -0.40
C VAL A 143 1.22 20.83 0.54
N GLN A 144 1.06 22.14 0.79
CA GLN A 144 -0.05 22.65 1.61
C GLN A 144 -1.42 22.39 0.93
N GLN A 145 -1.47 22.44 -0.39
CA GLN A 145 -2.67 22.10 -1.14
C GLN A 145 -3.00 20.61 -1.04
N CYS A 146 -2.01 19.71 -1.15
CA CYS A 146 -2.19 18.30 -0.87
C CYS A 146 -2.74 18.06 0.54
N ALA A 147 -2.18 18.74 1.54
CA ALA A 147 -2.64 18.62 2.93
C ALA A 147 -4.11 19.04 3.11
N LYS A 148 -4.56 20.08 2.42
CA LYS A 148 -5.99 20.50 2.45
C LYS A 148 -6.90 19.42 1.87
N VAL A 149 -6.54 18.85 0.70
CA VAL A 149 -7.31 17.75 0.08
C VAL A 149 -7.38 16.56 1.03
N MET A 150 -6.23 16.14 1.59
CA MET A 150 -6.18 15.01 2.50
C MET A 150 -7.01 15.23 3.78
N ASN A 151 -7.00 16.44 4.33
CA ASN A 151 -7.82 16.78 5.50
C ASN A 151 -9.33 16.71 5.20
N GLU A 152 -9.77 17.15 4.00
CA GLU A 152 -11.18 17.04 3.61
C GLU A 152 -11.62 15.59 3.38
N ILE A 153 -10.76 14.78 2.73
CA ILE A 153 -11.02 13.34 2.58
C ILE A 153 -11.01 12.67 3.95
N GLY A 154 -10.02 12.99 4.80
CA GLY A 154 -9.87 12.41 6.14
C GLY A 154 -11.04 12.70 7.05
N ARG A 155 -11.65 13.89 6.96
CA ARG A 155 -12.86 14.25 7.71
C ARG A 155 -14.03 13.36 7.29
N TYR A 156 -14.27 13.26 5.98
CA TYR A 156 -15.32 12.39 5.46
C TYR A 156 -15.10 10.93 5.85
N ALA A 157 -13.88 10.44 5.70
CA ALA A 157 -13.49 9.07 6.06
C ALA A 157 -13.71 8.78 7.55
N THR A 158 -13.32 9.71 8.43
CA THR A 158 -13.51 9.57 9.88
C THR A 158 -14.99 9.43 10.25
N ASP A 159 -15.87 10.21 9.64
CA ASP A 159 -17.32 10.14 9.85
C ASP A 159 -17.91 8.79 9.39
N HIS A 160 -17.21 8.07 8.49
CA HIS A 160 -17.60 6.76 7.96
C HIS A 160 -16.80 5.59 8.57
N GLY A 161 -15.97 5.84 9.58
CA GLY A 161 -15.18 4.81 10.26
C GLY A 161 -13.97 4.32 9.48
N VAL A 162 -13.53 5.05 8.44
CA VAL A 162 -12.36 4.74 7.62
C VAL A 162 -11.19 5.63 8.04
N LYS A 163 -9.99 5.04 8.16
CA LYS A 163 -8.74 5.75 8.41
C LYS A 163 -8.03 6.02 7.09
N VAL A 164 -7.69 7.27 6.83
CA VAL A 164 -6.86 7.67 5.69
C VAL A 164 -5.41 7.62 6.10
N GLY A 165 -4.61 6.78 5.44
CA GLY A 165 -3.17 6.68 5.63
C GLY A 165 -2.42 7.25 4.42
N LEU A 166 -1.63 8.30 4.62
CA LEU A 166 -0.70 8.75 3.58
C LEU A 166 0.30 7.64 3.29
N HIS A 167 0.46 7.31 2.04
CA HIS A 167 1.47 6.38 1.54
C HIS A 167 2.42 7.16 0.63
N ASN A 168 3.70 7.03 0.84
CA ASN A 168 4.67 7.74 0.03
C ASN A 168 5.49 6.77 -0.79
N GLU A 169 5.64 7.09 -2.06
CA GLU A 169 6.48 6.34 -2.98
C GLU A 169 7.72 7.14 -3.32
N PHE A 170 8.88 6.48 -3.36
CA PHE A 170 10.17 7.14 -3.52
C PHE A 170 10.32 7.90 -4.85
N PHE A 171 9.50 7.58 -5.83
CA PHE A 171 9.47 8.21 -7.15
C PHE A 171 8.36 9.25 -7.31
N CYS A 172 7.54 9.48 -6.30
CA CYS A 172 6.48 10.48 -6.37
C CYS A 172 7.00 11.89 -6.14
N ALA A 173 6.22 12.87 -6.58
CA ALA A 173 6.58 14.29 -6.47
C ALA A 173 6.70 14.77 -5.02
N ILE A 174 5.99 14.13 -4.07
CA ILE A 174 6.23 14.31 -2.65
C ILE A 174 7.28 13.30 -2.19
N ASN A 175 8.46 13.80 -1.92
CA ASN A 175 9.61 13.06 -1.40
C ASN A 175 10.44 13.98 -0.48
N LEU A 176 11.67 13.63 -0.15
CA LEU A 176 12.51 14.51 0.66
C LEU A 176 12.81 15.83 -0.08
N PRO A 177 12.65 17.01 0.58
CA PRO A 177 12.27 17.21 1.98
C PRO A 177 10.76 17.27 2.25
N ASN A 178 9.90 17.23 1.24
CA ASN A 178 8.46 17.51 1.33
C ASN A 178 7.67 16.42 2.06
N HIS A 179 8.23 15.22 2.19
CA HIS A 179 7.60 14.06 2.81
C HIS A 179 7.10 14.36 4.24
N ARG A 180 8.00 14.83 5.09
CA ARG A 180 7.66 15.19 6.47
C ARG A 180 6.74 16.41 6.54
N GLU A 181 6.96 17.40 5.69
CA GLU A 181 6.12 18.60 5.63
C GLU A 181 4.67 18.25 5.34
N LEU A 182 4.40 17.31 4.44
CA LEU A 182 3.03 16.87 4.18
C LEU A 182 2.38 16.26 5.42
N ILE A 183 3.08 15.35 6.10
CA ILE A 183 2.56 14.70 7.31
C ILE A 183 2.22 15.74 8.38
N GLU A 184 3.13 16.69 8.61
CA GLU A 184 3.00 17.73 9.62
C GLU A 184 1.95 18.79 9.27
N SER A 185 1.64 18.96 7.99
CA SER A 185 0.61 19.89 7.51
C SER A 185 -0.80 19.31 7.56
N THR A 186 -0.95 18.03 7.82
CA THR A 186 -2.27 17.38 7.96
C THR A 186 -2.72 17.30 9.41
N ASP A 187 -4.04 17.32 9.63
CA ASP A 187 -4.63 17.14 10.96
C ASP A 187 -4.41 15.69 11.44
N PRO A 188 -3.69 15.47 12.55
CA PRO A 188 -3.40 14.14 13.07
C PRO A 188 -4.63 13.34 13.52
N LYS A 189 -5.76 13.97 13.68
CA LYS A 189 -7.03 13.29 14.01
C LYS A 189 -7.76 12.77 12.77
N LEU A 190 -7.45 13.32 11.60
CA LEU A 190 -8.13 13.02 10.35
C LEU A 190 -7.28 12.19 9.40
N VAL A 191 -5.97 12.44 9.39
CA VAL A 191 -5.04 11.84 8.44
C VAL A 191 -3.94 11.12 9.19
N HIS A 192 -3.77 9.87 8.88
CA HIS A 192 -2.74 8.98 9.41
C HIS A 192 -1.64 8.76 8.38
N TYR A 193 -0.77 7.80 8.66
CA TYR A 193 0.27 7.39 7.73
C TYR A 193 0.31 5.87 7.60
N CYS A 194 0.47 5.38 6.37
CA CYS A 194 0.80 4.00 6.04
C CYS A 194 2.30 3.93 5.74
N ILE A 195 3.08 3.31 6.62
CA ILE A 195 4.51 3.14 6.35
C ILE A 195 4.70 2.02 5.35
N ASP A 196 5.23 2.37 4.16
CA ASP A 196 5.89 1.40 3.31
C ASP A 196 7.37 1.37 3.68
N THR A 197 7.81 0.26 4.25
CA THR A 197 9.15 0.14 4.83
C THR A 197 10.26 0.25 3.80
N ALA A 198 10.06 -0.29 2.60
CA ALA A 198 11.05 -0.20 1.53
C ALA A 198 11.05 1.17 0.86
N GLN A 199 9.87 1.73 0.57
CA GLN A 199 9.75 3.06 -0.05
C GLN A 199 10.42 4.14 0.80
N VAL A 200 10.17 4.13 2.11
CA VAL A 200 10.78 5.05 3.07
C VAL A 200 12.31 4.89 3.10
N ALA A 201 12.81 3.67 3.07
CA ALA A 201 14.24 3.39 3.07
C ALA A 201 14.94 3.82 1.77
N ILE A 202 14.33 3.55 0.61
CA ILE A 202 14.85 3.96 -0.70
C ILE A 202 14.87 5.49 -0.79
N LEU A 203 13.86 6.16 -0.23
CA LEU A 203 13.77 7.60 -0.13
C LEU A 203 14.92 8.23 0.69
N GLY A 204 15.58 7.45 1.55
CA GLY A 204 16.69 7.90 2.38
C GLY A 204 16.33 8.18 3.84
N GLU A 205 15.12 7.81 4.24
CA GLU A 205 14.69 7.82 5.64
C GLU A 205 14.90 6.45 6.28
N ASP A 206 15.18 6.43 7.58
CA ASP A 206 15.26 5.21 8.37
C ASP A 206 13.84 4.80 8.82
N PRO A 207 13.26 3.68 8.35
CA PRO A 207 11.90 3.30 8.71
C PRO A 207 11.67 3.12 10.20
N LEU A 208 12.72 2.72 10.95
CA LEU A 208 12.63 2.53 12.40
C LEU A 208 12.50 3.87 13.13
N LYS A 209 13.36 4.82 12.78
CA LYS A 209 13.31 6.18 13.35
C LYS A 209 12.02 6.88 12.96
N PHE A 210 11.60 6.73 11.70
CA PHE A 210 10.36 7.28 11.21
C PHE A 210 9.15 6.74 11.99
N TYR A 211 9.10 5.41 12.19
CA TYR A 211 8.05 4.81 13.01
C TYR A 211 8.11 5.27 14.48
N ASP A 212 9.29 5.29 15.12
CA ASP A 212 9.43 5.71 16.52
C ASP A 212 8.97 7.16 16.74
N GLU A 213 9.19 8.03 15.75
CA GLU A 213 8.79 9.45 15.77
C GLU A 213 7.29 9.65 15.54
N TYR A 214 6.70 8.95 14.55
CA TYR A 214 5.31 9.15 14.14
C TYR A 214 4.36 8.01 14.58
N HIS A 215 4.75 7.17 15.54
CA HIS A 215 4.01 5.95 15.90
C HIS A 215 2.53 6.18 16.20
N ASP A 216 2.18 7.32 16.80
CA ASP A 216 0.79 7.70 17.10
C ASP A 216 -0.06 8.01 15.85
N ARG A 217 0.61 8.25 14.72
CA ARG A 217 0.00 8.56 13.42
C ARG A 217 -0.09 7.36 12.48
N ILE A 218 0.54 6.24 12.83
CA ILE A 218 0.59 5.09 11.93
C ILE A 218 -0.70 4.28 12.02
N SER A 219 -1.41 4.15 10.90
CA SER A 219 -2.63 3.35 10.81
C SER A 219 -2.38 1.92 10.34
N THR A 220 -1.51 1.77 9.35
CA THR A 220 -1.17 0.49 8.70
C THR A 220 0.29 0.50 8.24
N PHE A 221 0.72 -0.62 7.69
CA PHE A 221 2.01 -0.77 7.02
C PHE A 221 1.82 -1.44 5.66
N HIS A 222 2.65 -1.04 4.70
CA HIS A 222 3.06 -1.88 3.59
C HIS A 222 4.44 -2.45 3.93
N LEU A 223 4.46 -3.71 4.33
CA LEU A 223 5.68 -4.36 4.76
C LEU A 223 6.39 -4.94 3.55
N LYS A 224 7.44 -4.29 3.14
CA LYS A 224 8.37 -4.69 2.09
C LYS A 224 9.79 -4.71 2.65
N ASP A 225 10.70 -5.36 1.95
CA ASP A 225 12.14 -5.24 2.18
C ASP A 225 12.82 -4.68 0.93
N THR A 226 14.05 -4.23 1.07
CA THR A 226 14.85 -3.71 -0.05
C THR A 226 16.35 -3.90 0.22
N ALA A 227 17.12 -4.07 -0.84
CA ALA A 227 18.58 -3.96 -0.84
C ALA A 227 19.04 -2.64 -1.49
N SER A 228 18.16 -1.65 -1.58
CA SER A 228 18.39 -0.38 -2.27
C SER A 228 18.07 0.84 -1.39
N ALA A 229 18.33 0.75 -0.10
CA ALA A 229 18.13 1.88 0.82
C ALA A 229 18.99 3.10 0.42
N ASN A 230 18.48 4.30 0.72
CA ASN A 230 19.19 5.57 0.54
C ASN A 230 19.75 5.78 -0.88
N GLN A 231 18.90 5.63 -1.89
CA GLN A 231 19.31 5.86 -3.27
C GLN A 231 19.48 7.36 -3.58
N PRO A 232 20.45 7.73 -4.46
CA PRO A 232 20.63 9.10 -4.87
C PRO A 232 19.48 9.60 -5.77
N ASP A 233 19.33 10.93 -5.85
CA ASP A 233 18.22 11.57 -6.56
C ASP A 233 18.14 11.16 -8.05
N GLU A 234 19.27 11.05 -8.73
CA GLU A 234 19.35 10.65 -10.13
C GLU A 234 18.85 9.22 -10.37
N VAL A 235 18.84 8.38 -9.35
CA VAL A 235 18.30 7.02 -9.41
C VAL A 235 16.82 7.01 -9.05
N ARG A 236 16.44 7.73 -7.98
CA ARG A 236 15.05 7.78 -7.50
C ARG A 236 14.10 8.45 -8.48
N TYR A 237 14.58 9.42 -9.23
CA TYR A 237 13.78 10.20 -10.18
C TYR A 237 14.02 9.81 -11.64
N ALA A 238 14.72 8.71 -11.87
CA ALA A 238 14.78 8.13 -13.21
C ALA A 238 13.37 7.79 -13.70
N GLN A 239 13.17 7.90 -15.00
CA GLN A 239 11.90 7.55 -15.62
C GLN A 239 11.60 6.06 -15.33
N ASP A 240 10.39 5.80 -14.85
CA ASP A 240 9.90 4.45 -14.57
C ASP A 240 10.76 3.63 -13.62
N PRO A 241 10.87 4.03 -12.33
CA PRO A 241 11.74 3.35 -11.37
C PRO A 241 11.29 1.93 -11.01
N GLU A 242 10.02 1.57 -11.22
CA GLU A 242 9.51 0.23 -10.94
C GLU A 242 9.96 -0.78 -11.99
N ILE A 243 10.25 -0.31 -13.20
CA ILE A 243 10.63 -1.13 -14.34
C ILE A 243 11.95 -0.61 -14.89
N THR A 244 13.05 -1.02 -14.27
CA THR A 244 14.37 -0.68 -14.79
C THR A 244 14.73 -1.58 -15.97
N ASP A 245 15.28 -0.99 -17.05
CA ASP A 245 15.73 -1.72 -18.24
C ASP A 245 16.87 -2.72 -17.93
N ASP A 246 17.55 -2.54 -16.79
CA ASP A 246 18.61 -3.41 -16.29
C ASP A 246 18.10 -4.60 -15.44
N GLY A 247 16.78 -4.71 -15.26
CA GLY A 247 16.16 -5.77 -14.48
C GLY A 247 16.40 -5.66 -12.97
N LYS A 248 16.76 -4.48 -12.48
CA LYS A 248 16.98 -4.24 -11.05
C LYS A 248 15.67 -4.46 -10.29
N ARG A 249 15.72 -5.30 -9.25
CA ARG A 249 14.63 -5.50 -8.32
C ARG A 249 14.73 -4.49 -7.17
N TRP A 250 13.72 -3.65 -7.00
CA TRP A 250 13.66 -2.65 -5.93
C TRP A 250 13.14 -3.23 -4.62
N PHE A 251 12.12 -4.07 -4.71
CA PHE A 251 11.41 -4.61 -3.56
C PHE A 251 11.67 -6.09 -3.39
N TRP A 252 11.85 -6.49 -2.14
CA TRP A 252 12.13 -7.87 -1.75
C TRP A 252 11.10 -8.34 -0.74
N GLU A 253 10.93 -9.64 -0.66
CA GLU A 253 10.16 -10.25 0.40
C GLU A 253 10.74 -9.87 1.76
N PRO A 254 9.90 -9.59 2.80
CA PRO A 254 10.37 -9.35 4.15
C PRO A 254 11.37 -10.41 4.62
N GLY A 255 12.54 -9.95 5.05
CA GLY A 255 13.67 -10.79 5.47
C GLY A 255 14.63 -11.21 4.36
N GLN A 256 14.43 -10.76 3.12
CA GLN A 256 15.34 -11.05 2.00
C GLN A 256 16.15 -9.82 1.54
N GLY A 257 15.88 -8.66 2.10
CA GLY A 257 16.61 -7.41 1.88
C GLY A 257 17.56 -7.06 3.04
N GLU A 258 17.75 -5.78 3.26
CA GLU A 258 18.73 -5.23 4.23
C GLU A 258 18.07 -4.53 5.43
N LEU A 259 16.73 -4.42 5.47
CA LEU A 259 16.04 -3.66 6.51
C LEU A 259 16.04 -4.40 7.85
N ASP A 260 16.26 -3.69 8.94
CA ASP A 260 16.11 -4.26 10.30
C ASP A 260 14.63 -4.41 10.70
N LEU A 261 13.92 -5.31 10.02
CA LEU A 261 12.52 -5.60 10.32
C LEU A 261 12.34 -6.17 11.74
N LYS A 262 13.37 -6.82 12.31
CA LYS A 262 13.35 -7.26 13.71
C LYS A 262 13.39 -6.06 14.66
N GLY A 263 14.18 -5.05 14.36
CA GLY A 263 14.18 -3.77 15.08
C GLY A 263 12.84 -3.08 15.01
N LEU A 264 12.21 -3.04 13.84
CA LEU A 264 10.86 -2.51 13.67
C LEU A 264 9.86 -3.22 14.61
N TYR A 265 9.88 -4.56 14.66
CA TYR A 265 8.96 -5.32 15.52
C TYR A 265 9.20 -5.09 17.03
N ARG A 266 10.44 -4.81 17.46
CA ARG A 266 10.72 -4.34 18.83
C ARG A 266 10.05 -3.00 19.12
N LEU A 267 10.06 -2.08 18.15
CA LEU A 267 9.39 -0.79 18.26
C LEU A 267 7.86 -0.93 18.20
N LEU A 268 7.32 -1.81 17.35
CA LEU A 268 5.89 -2.14 17.34
C LEU A 268 5.43 -2.62 18.73
N LYS A 269 6.21 -3.49 19.37
CA LYS A 269 5.95 -3.95 20.74
C LYS A 269 6.09 -2.81 21.76
N LYS A 270 7.13 -2.00 21.67
CA LYS A 270 7.36 -0.84 22.56
C LYS A 270 6.17 0.10 22.57
N HIS A 271 5.60 0.39 21.41
CA HIS A 271 4.47 1.29 21.23
C HIS A 271 3.10 0.59 21.21
N ALA A 272 3.06 -0.71 21.51
CA ALA A 272 1.84 -1.52 21.56
C ALA A 272 0.97 -1.40 20.31
N PHE A 273 1.58 -1.39 19.13
CA PHE A 273 0.88 -1.28 17.84
C PHE A 273 -0.17 -2.39 17.70
N GLN A 274 -1.37 -2.01 17.28
CA GLN A 274 -2.46 -2.94 17.03
C GLN A 274 -3.10 -2.62 15.67
N GLY A 275 -3.24 -3.60 14.83
CA GLY A 275 -3.86 -3.38 13.52
C GLY A 275 -3.42 -4.35 12.45
N TRP A 276 -3.58 -3.91 11.23
CA TRP A 276 -3.18 -4.65 10.05
C TRP A 276 -1.78 -4.24 9.57
N ILE A 277 -1.01 -5.21 9.14
CA ILE A 277 0.20 -5.05 8.36
C ILE A 277 -0.07 -5.74 7.03
N SER A 278 -0.19 -4.97 5.96
CA SER A 278 -0.22 -5.50 4.59
C SER A 278 1.20 -5.83 4.14
N VAL A 279 1.42 -7.04 3.69
CA VAL A 279 2.65 -7.38 2.97
C VAL A 279 2.43 -7.11 1.49
N GLU A 280 3.37 -6.47 0.85
CA GLU A 280 3.27 -6.12 -0.56
C GLU A 280 4.42 -6.75 -1.35
N TYR A 281 4.13 -7.21 -2.59
CA TYR A 281 5.02 -8.09 -3.37
C TYR A 281 5.30 -7.54 -4.78
N ASP A 282 5.52 -6.26 -4.92
CA ASP A 282 5.86 -5.67 -6.23
C ASP A 282 7.09 -6.30 -6.83
N GLY A 283 6.99 -6.65 -8.11
CA GLY A 283 8.09 -7.26 -8.84
C GLY A 283 8.46 -8.68 -8.37
N SER A 284 7.60 -9.36 -7.61
CA SER A 284 7.83 -10.76 -7.24
C SER A 284 7.84 -11.67 -8.48
N PRO A 285 8.86 -12.50 -8.66
CA PRO A 285 8.92 -13.44 -9.79
C PRO A 285 7.99 -14.65 -9.59
N ASP A 286 7.61 -14.95 -8.36
CA ASP A 286 6.69 -16.03 -7.99
C ASP A 286 5.94 -15.63 -6.72
N LEU A 287 4.75 -15.11 -6.90
CA LEU A 287 3.95 -14.55 -5.82
C LEU A 287 3.64 -15.59 -4.72
N LEU A 288 3.35 -16.84 -5.08
CA LEU A 288 3.04 -17.87 -4.08
C LEU A 288 4.26 -18.26 -3.26
N ALA A 289 5.42 -18.38 -3.91
CA ALA A 289 6.68 -18.61 -3.19
C ALA A 289 7.00 -17.44 -2.27
N SER A 290 6.84 -16.21 -2.73
CA SER A 290 7.05 -14.99 -1.93
C SER A 290 6.12 -14.94 -0.71
N MET A 291 4.85 -15.24 -0.89
CA MET A 291 3.89 -15.31 0.21
C MET A 291 4.27 -16.38 1.25
N ALA A 292 4.68 -17.56 0.79
CA ALA A 292 5.08 -18.65 1.68
C ALA A 292 6.37 -18.32 2.46
N MET A 293 7.37 -17.75 1.78
CA MET A 293 8.64 -17.31 2.41
C MET A 293 8.38 -16.21 3.44
N THR A 294 7.60 -15.22 3.07
CA THR A 294 7.22 -14.15 3.99
C THR A 294 6.46 -14.70 5.19
N ARG A 295 5.51 -15.59 4.97
CA ARG A 295 4.76 -16.18 6.10
C ARG A 295 5.67 -16.92 7.07
N TYR A 296 6.63 -17.67 6.55
CA TYR A 296 7.64 -18.32 7.39
C TYR A 296 8.42 -17.29 8.23
N PHE A 297 8.88 -16.20 7.61
CA PHE A 297 9.63 -15.15 8.29
C PHE A 297 8.78 -14.44 9.37
N LEU A 298 7.54 -14.10 9.04
CA LEU A 298 6.60 -13.49 9.98
C LEU A 298 6.39 -14.37 11.22
N ASP A 299 6.13 -15.67 11.04
CA ASP A 299 5.79 -16.57 12.12
C ASP A 299 6.99 -16.97 12.98
N ASN A 300 8.16 -17.15 12.37
CA ASN A 300 9.32 -17.73 13.06
C ASN A 300 10.31 -16.66 13.56
N GLU A 301 10.36 -15.49 12.93
CA GLU A 301 11.38 -14.49 13.22
C GLU A 301 10.83 -13.16 13.74
N LEU A 302 9.66 -12.71 13.28
CA LEU A 302 9.10 -11.43 13.69
C LEU A 302 8.08 -11.55 14.82
N ARG A 303 7.12 -12.44 14.68
CA ARG A 303 6.07 -12.66 15.67
C ARG A 303 6.58 -12.98 17.06
N PRO A 304 7.61 -13.84 17.26
CA PRO A 304 8.16 -14.11 18.58
C PRO A 304 8.77 -12.87 19.27
N ILE A 305 9.12 -11.84 18.48
CA ILE A 305 9.61 -10.57 19.06
C ILE A 305 8.45 -9.77 19.63
N TYR A 306 7.32 -9.75 18.94
CA TYR A 306 6.14 -8.96 19.32
C TYR A 306 5.33 -9.63 20.44
N ASP A 307 5.06 -10.91 20.34
CA ASP A 307 4.32 -11.69 21.32
C ASP A 307 5.14 -11.84 22.65
#